data_33f0afb57ce042c75c7de3ed00ee537c
#
_entry.id   33f0afb57ce042c75c7de3ed00ee537c
#
_cell.length_a   1.000
_cell.length_b   1.000
_cell.length_c   1.000
_cell.angle_alpha   90.00
_cell.angle_beta   90.00
_cell.angle_gamma   90.00
#
_symmetry.space_group_name_H-M   'P 1'
#
loop_
_entity.id
_entity.type
_entity.pdbx_description
1 polymer ?
#
loop_
_entity_poly.entity_id
_entity_poly.type
_entity_poly.pdbx_seq_one_letter_code
_entity_poly.pdbx_strand_id
1 'polypeptide(L)'
;MKRVLVTGAAKIGRAGVATIVYKWGQEFNSEKIVYDYLMQSGLPDQQYVDAIKKKGSKIYTLDREHRSMFGIVRWVEEIVRENSYEVIHINTDTAYIAAAYIYAAKKGGIKHIFVHSHCTQVDDNNIVSRIIKTSLHKFCMHYVCNNSETYLACSKLAGNWMFGKKNVDSSKYQTIYNGVKVEPYLYSEKDRKDYREKMRLEGKYVIGNVGRFSYQKNHEFLVKVFAQISKADHDAVLVIVGTGELENEVREQVKVLNISDKVLFLGTRNDVPALLSMFDVLVMTSRFEGLPVTMVEAQMADLPCVVSGNITREAQFIESVDYIDGFEVNQWI
;
A
#
# COMPACT_ATOMS: atom_id res chain seq x y z
N MET A 1 7.44 -8.05 28.60
CA MET A 1 6.66 -7.52 27.46
C MET A 1 7.27 -6.19 27.03
N LYS A 2 7.71 -6.07 25.75
CA LYS A 2 8.22 -4.80 25.20
C LYS A 2 7.10 -4.11 24.42
N ARG A 3 6.89 -2.82 24.66
CA ARG A 3 5.94 -2.00 23.90
C ARG A 3 6.69 -1.25 22.80
N VAL A 4 6.20 -1.34 21.58
CA VAL A 4 6.76 -0.69 20.40
C VAL A 4 5.75 0.31 19.87
N LEU A 5 6.14 1.57 19.82
CA LEU A 5 5.33 2.60 19.17
C LEU A 5 5.43 2.43 17.65
N VAL A 6 4.31 2.40 16.92
CA VAL A 6 4.32 2.13 15.48
C VAL A 6 3.54 3.19 14.71
N THR A 7 4.09 3.61 13.58
CA THR A 7 3.42 4.50 12.61
C THR A 7 2.92 3.72 11.38
N GLY A 8 2.25 4.40 10.46
CA GLY A 8 1.80 3.82 9.19
C GLY A 8 0.47 3.07 9.26
N ALA A 9 -0.16 2.98 10.43
CA ALA A 9 -1.40 2.22 10.63
C ALA A 9 -2.69 3.03 10.38
N ALA A 10 -2.58 4.26 9.87
CA ALA A 10 -3.75 5.04 9.47
C ALA A 10 -4.50 4.36 8.32
N LYS A 11 -5.84 4.26 8.41
CA LYS A 11 -6.70 3.63 7.39
C LYS A 11 -6.50 2.10 7.23
N ILE A 12 -6.37 1.37 8.34
CA ILE A 12 -6.36 -0.10 8.34
C ILE A 12 -7.57 -0.62 7.55
N GLY A 13 -7.34 -1.65 6.72
CA GLY A 13 -8.36 -2.22 5.83
C GLY A 13 -8.59 -1.45 4.52
N ARG A 14 -8.01 -0.24 4.37
CA ARG A 14 -8.17 0.61 3.17
C ARG A 14 -6.85 0.99 2.50
N ALA A 15 -5.72 0.75 3.16
CA ALA A 15 -4.39 1.05 2.64
C ALA A 15 -3.45 -0.13 2.91
N GLY A 16 -2.66 -0.52 1.91
CA GLY A 16 -1.78 -1.68 1.96
C GLY A 16 -0.82 -1.66 3.15
N VAL A 17 -0.07 -0.58 3.34
CA VAL A 17 0.89 -0.42 4.45
C VAL A 17 0.18 -0.55 5.81
N ALA A 18 -0.95 0.16 6.00
CA ALA A 18 -1.69 0.12 7.26
C ALA A 18 -2.20 -1.29 7.58
N THR A 19 -2.65 -2.02 6.57
CA THR A 19 -3.11 -3.41 6.72
C THR A 19 -1.97 -4.35 7.10
N ILE A 20 -0.79 -4.19 6.49
CA ILE A 20 0.40 -4.98 6.82
C ILE A 20 0.88 -4.70 8.25
N VAL A 21 1.00 -3.45 8.64
CA VAL A 21 1.41 -3.05 10.00
C VAL A 21 0.44 -3.60 11.05
N TYR A 22 -0.86 -3.57 10.77
CA TYR A 22 -1.89 -4.17 11.61
C TYR A 22 -1.72 -5.69 11.70
N LYS A 23 -1.58 -6.40 10.55
CA LYS A 23 -1.39 -7.86 10.50
C LYS A 23 -0.16 -8.28 11.32
N TRP A 24 0.97 -7.61 11.22
CA TRP A 24 2.15 -7.88 12.06
C TRP A 24 1.82 -7.79 13.55
N GLY A 25 1.14 -6.72 13.97
CA GLY A 25 0.75 -6.54 15.37
C GLY A 25 -0.18 -7.65 15.88
N GLN A 26 -1.04 -8.21 15.00
CA GLN A 26 -1.91 -9.33 15.37
C GLN A 26 -1.16 -10.67 15.48
N GLU A 27 -0.09 -10.87 14.73
CA GLU A 27 0.70 -12.12 14.74
C GLU A 27 1.73 -12.17 15.88
N PHE A 28 2.16 -11.04 16.44
CA PHE A 28 3.11 -11.05 17.55
C PHE A 28 2.54 -11.74 18.80
N ASN A 29 3.42 -12.49 19.48
CA ASN A 29 3.12 -12.98 20.82
C ASN A 29 3.04 -11.77 21.79
N SER A 30 1.84 -11.47 22.26
CA SER A 30 1.57 -10.29 23.11
C SER A 30 2.26 -10.35 24.49
N GLU A 31 2.74 -11.51 24.94
CA GLU A 31 3.56 -11.63 26.15
C GLU A 31 4.98 -11.08 25.93
N LYS A 32 5.45 -11.06 24.69
CA LYS A 32 6.80 -10.59 24.32
C LYS A 32 6.79 -9.19 23.76
N ILE A 33 5.95 -8.92 22.73
CA ILE A 33 5.91 -7.66 21.99
C ILE A 33 4.47 -7.23 21.76
N VAL A 34 4.20 -5.95 22.01
CA VAL A 34 2.91 -5.31 21.72
C VAL A 34 3.16 -4.04 20.92
N TYR A 35 2.45 -3.88 19.79
CA TYR A 35 2.41 -2.64 19.03
C TYR A 35 1.40 -1.68 19.63
N ASP A 36 1.81 -0.43 19.84
CA ASP A 36 0.95 0.70 20.14
C ASP A 36 0.91 1.65 18.94
N TYR A 37 -0.28 2.00 18.48
CA TYR A 37 -0.49 2.57 17.15
C TYR A 37 -0.64 4.08 17.18
N LEU A 38 0.17 4.79 16.39
CA LEU A 38 0.01 6.21 16.07
C LEU A 38 -0.85 6.37 14.80
N MET A 39 -2.06 6.89 14.94
CA MET A 39 -3.05 7.03 13.86
C MET A 39 -3.34 8.51 13.55
N GLN A 40 -2.71 9.04 12.52
CA GLN A 40 -2.85 10.45 12.12
C GLN A 40 -4.19 10.83 11.48
N SER A 41 -4.94 9.85 10.96
CA SER A 41 -6.14 10.09 10.15
C SER A 41 -7.45 9.66 10.82
N GLY A 42 -7.45 9.51 12.14
CA GLY A 42 -8.58 9.02 12.90
C GLY A 42 -8.57 7.50 13.10
N LEU A 43 -9.62 6.98 13.74
CA LEU A 43 -9.75 5.55 14.02
C LEU A 43 -10.12 4.77 12.75
N PRO A 44 -9.67 3.51 12.62
CA PRO A 44 -10.18 2.58 11.63
C PRO A 44 -11.60 2.09 12.03
N ASP A 45 -12.17 1.21 11.20
CA ASP A 45 -13.46 0.60 11.49
C ASP A 45 -13.42 -0.16 12.85
N GLN A 46 -14.54 -0.17 13.56
CA GLN A 46 -14.61 -0.62 14.96
C GLN A 46 -14.05 -2.03 15.19
N GLN A 47 -14.25 -2.94 14.24
CA GLN A 47 -13.70 -4.31 14.29
C GLN A 47 -12.17 -4.34 14.46
N TYR A 48 -11.45 -3.43 13.82
CA TYR A 48 -9.98 -3.32 13.95
C TYR A 48 -9.59 -2.71 15.30
N VAL A 49 -10.35 -1.71 15.77
CA VAL A 49 -10.15 -1.10 17.09
C VAL A 49 -10.28 -2.16 18.19
N ASP A 50 -11.32 -2.99 18.13
CA ASP A 50 -11.58 -4.04 19.12
C ASP A 50 -10.48 -5.12 19.09
N ALA A 51 -10.05 -5.54 17.90
CA ALA A 51 -8.97 -6.51 17.75
C ALA A 51 -7.62 -5.98 18.30
N ILE A 52 -7.31 -4.71 18.05
CA ILE A 52 -6.11 -4.04 18.58
C ILE A 52 -6.17 -4.00 20.12
N LYS A 53 -7.30 -3.56 20.69
CA LYS A 53 -7.47 -3.48 22.14
C LYS A 53 -7.42 -4.85 22.82
N LYS A 54 -7.96 -5.89 22.17
CA LYS A 54 -7.91 -7.28 22.67
C LYS A 54 -6.49 -7.80 22.83
N LYS A 55 -5.54 -7.31 22.01
CA LYS A 55 -4.09 -7.61 22.14
C LYS A 55 -3.39 -6.79 23.26
N GLY A 56 -4.11 -5.95 23.98
CA GLY A 56 -3.54 -5.06 24.98
C GLY A 56 -2.80 -3.84 24.42
N SER A 57 -3.00 -3.56 23.15
CA SER A 57 -2.40 -2.42 22.42
C SER A 57 -3.14 -1.12 22.70
N LYS A 58 -2.39 -0.01 22.72
CA LYS A 58 -2.93 1.35 22.78
C LYS A 58 -3.09 1.92 21.37
N ILE A 59 -4.06 2.82 21.22
CA ILE A 59 -4.27 3.60 19.99
C ILE A 59 -4.21 5.07 20.37
N TYR A 60 -3.32 5.81 19.71
CA TYR A 60 -3.20 7.25 19.82
C TYR A 60 -3.69 7.87 18.50
N THR A 61 -4.65 8.78 18.60
CA THR A 61 -5.19 9.52 17.44
C THR A 61 -4.75 10.96 17.48
N LEU A 62 -4.44 11.51 16.32
CA LEU A 62 -4.11 12.92 16.18
C LEU A 62 -5.37 13.73 15.84
N ASP A 63 -5.65 14.76 16.62
CA ASP A 63 -6.76 15.68 16.36
C ASP A 63 -6.56 16.47 15.07
N ARG A 64 -7.66 16.84 14.42
CA ARG A 64 -7.64 17.55 13.12
C ARG A 64 -6.85 18.85 13.15
N GLU A 65 -6.83 19.54 14.28
CA GLU A 65 -6.15 20.81 14.48
C GLU A 65 -4.62 20.67 14.52
N HIS A 66 -4.10 19.51 14.89
CA HIS A 66 -2.66 19.23 15.04
C HIS A 66 -2.00 18.57 13.82
N ARG A 67 -2.63 18.62 12.64
CA ARG A 67 -2.12 17.93 11.43
C ARG A 67 -0.93 18.60 10.74
N SER A 68 -0.47 19.75 11.23
CA SER A 68 0.78 20.35 10.76
C SER A 68 1.98 19.47 11.14
N MET A 69 3.08 19.60 10.38
CA MET A 69 4.30 18.83 10.70
C MET A 69 4.81 19.11 12.13
N PHE A 70 4.71 20.37 12.58
CA PHE A 70 5.06 20.75 13.97
C PHE A 70 4.11 20.14 15.00
N GLY A 71 2.81 20.07 14.69
CA GLY A 71 1.82 19.43 15.55
C GLY A 71 2.07 17.93 15.70
N ILE A 72 2.41 17.24 14.60
CA ILE A 72 2.78 15.81 14.63
C ILE A 72 4.02 15.59 15.51
N VAL A 73 5.05 16.41 15.35
CA VAL A 73 6.29 16.31 16.16
C VAL A 73 5.97 16.46 17.65
N ARG A 74 5.20 17.49 18.03
CA ARG A 74 4.83 17.75 19.41
C ARG A 74 4.00 16.61 20.00
N TRP A 75 2.99 16.15 19.27
CA TRP A 75 2.13 15.05 19.67
C TRP A 75 2.90 13.74 19.93
N VAL A 76 3.83 13.37 19.04
CA VAL A 76 4.65 12.17 19.21
C VAL A 76 5.62 12.32 20.38
N GLU A 77 6.25 13.50 20.55
CA GLU A 77 7.14 13.80 21.68
C GLU A 77 6.42 13.63 23.02
N GLU A 78 5.19 14.18 23.15
CA GLU A 78 4.35 14.08 24.34
C GLU A 78 4.00 12.60 24.65
N ILE A 79 3.51 11.82 23.66
CA ILE A 79 3.19 10.40 23.85
C ILE A 79 4.40 9.61 24.33
N VAL A 80 5.57 9.85 23.72
CA VAL A 80 6.80 9.14 24.07
C VAL A 80 7.21 9.43 25.52
N ARG A 81 7.18 10.70 25.95
CA ARG A 81 7.54 11.10 27.31
C ARG A 81 6.58 10.55 28.36
N GLU A 82 5.28 10.66 28.12
CA GLU A 82 4.26 10.23 29.08
C GLU A 82 4.22 8.72 29.27
N ASN A 83 4.59 7.94 28.28
CA ASN A 83 4.49 6.48 28.32
C ASN A 83 5.85 5.76 28.35
N SER A 84 6.98 6.50 28.40
CA SER A 84 8.34 5.95 28.50
C SER A 84 8.65 4.89 27.43
N TYR A 85 8.27 5.15 26.17
CA TYR A 85 8.63 4.27 25.07
C TYR A 85 10.12 4.26 24.81
N GLU A 86 10.72 3.07 24.63
CA GLU A 86 12.12 2.90 24.25
C GLU A 86 12.30 2.61 22.76
N VAL A 87 11.26 2.12 22.08
CA VAL A 87 11.32 1.64 20.69
C VAL A 87 10.23 2.29 19.85
N ILE A 88 10.59 2.77 18.66
CA ILE A 88 9.64 3.18 17.63
C ILE A 88 9.95 2.47 16.30
N HIS A 89 8.90 1.96 15.63
CA HIS A 89 8.95 1.43 14.27
C HIS A 89 8.19 2.37 13.33
N ILE A 90 8.95 3.12 12.55
CA ILE A 90 8.44 4.17 11.66
C ILE A 90 8.20 3.56 10.28
N ASN A 91 6.95 3.31 9.94
CA ASN A 91 6.51 2.88 8.61
C ASN A 91 6.08 4.09 7.79
N THR A 92 6.74 4.36 6.68
CA THR A 92 6.47 5.55 5.86
C THR A 92 6.99 5.41 4.43
N ASP A 93 6.49 6.28 3.56
CA ASP A 93 6.84 6.32 2.14
C ASP A 93 7.93 7.35 1.80
N THR A 94 8.21 8.29 2.72
CA THR A 94 9.11 9.41 2.42
C THR A 94 10.03 9.77 3.60
N ALA A 95 11.27 10.17 3.28
CA ALA A 95 12.28 10.50 4.26
C ALA A 95 11.95 11.76 5.10
N TYR A 96 11.23 12.74 4.55
CA TYR A 96 10.87 13.93 5.34
C TYR A 96 9.84 13.62 6.43
N ILE A 97 8.92 12.67 6.19
CA ILE A 97 8.00 12.18 7.21
C ILE A 97 8.78 11.35 8.25
N ALA A 98 9.67 10.44 7.80
CA ALA A 98 10.53 9.68 8.71
C ALA A 98 11.36 10.61 9.61
N ALA A 99 11.96 11.66 9.03
CA ALA A 99 12.77 12.63 9.77
C ALA A 99 11.98 13.34 10.88
N ALA A 100 10.73 13.71 10.62
CA ALA A 100 9.87 14.32 11.62
C ALA A 100 9.59 13.39 12.80
N TYR A 101 9.27 12.12 12.52
CA TYR A 101 9.07 11.10 13.56
C TYR A 101 10.35 10.79 14.33
N ILE A 102 11.48 10.68 13.65
CA ILE A 102 12.80 10.47 14.29
C ILE A 102 13.12 11.62 15.24
N TYR A 103 12.92 12.87 14.79
CA TYR A 103 13.18 14.06 15.61
C TYR A 103 12.31 14.07 16.86
N ALA A 104 11.01 13.82 16.71
CA ALA A 104 10.06 13.75 17.83
C ALA A 104 10.42 12.62 18.81
N ALA A 105 10.72 11.43 18.29
CA ALA A 105 11.08 10.26 19.07
C ALA A 105 12.35 10.51 19.91
N LYS A 106 13.38 11.10 19.31
CA LYS A 106 14.61 11.47 20.03
C LYS A 106 14.38 12.50 21.12
N LYS A 107 13.60 13.54 20.83
CA LYS A 107 13.21 14.54 21.84
C LYS A 107 12.43 13.92 23.00
N GLY A 108 11.58 12.93 22.71
CA GLY A 108 10.82 12.18 23.72
C GLY A 108 11.69 11.20 24.54
N GLY A 109 12.90 10.85 24.08
CA GLY A 109 13.83 9.96 24.78
C GLY A 109 13.84 8.52 24.25
N ILE A 110 13.31 8.23 23.06
CA ILE A 110 13.39 6.90 22.43
C ILE A 110 14.86 6.54 22.13
N LYS A 111 15.21 5.31 22.47
CA LYS A 111 16.57 4.76 22.30
C LYS A 111 16.73 4.03 20.96
N HIS A 112 15.71 3.27 20.53
CA HIS A 112 15.77 2.38 19.37
C HIS A 112 14.79 2.85 18.27
N ILE A 113 15.32 3.27 17.14
CA ILE A 113 14.55 3.83 16.02
C ILE A 113 14.75 2.96 14.79
N PHE A 114 13.66 2.35 14.31
CA PHE A 114 13.61 1.56 13.09
C PHE A 114 12.78 2.30 12.04
N VAL A 115 13.33 2.47 10.84
CA VAL A 115 12.61 3.07 9.71
C VAL A 115 12.36 2.01 8.65
N HIS A 116 11.09 1.87 8.24
CA HIS A 116 10.65 0.89 7.27
C HIS A 116 10.01 1.59 6.06
N SER A 117 10.62 1.43 4.92
CA SER A 117 10.18 2.00 3.65
C SER A 117 9.18 1.09 2.93
N HIS A 118 8.08 1.68 2.46
CA HIS A 118 7.01 0.95 1.77
C HIS A 118 6.73 1.43 0.36
N CYS A 119 7.43 2.45 -0.12
CA CYS A 119 7.21 3.04 -1.43
C CYS A 119 8.52 3.34 -2.15
N THR A 120 8.44 3.67 -3.43
CA THR A 120 9.62 3.96 -4.27
C THR A 120 9.59 5.35 -4.89
N GLN A 121 8.51 6.12 -4.67
CA GLN A 121 8.36 7.50 -5.13
C GLN A 121 7.33 8.25 -4.28
N VAL A 122 7.15 9.54 -4.55
CA VAL A 122 6.10 10.39 -3.96
C VAL A 122 4.79 10.19 -4.72
N ASP A 123 3.73 9.78 -4.03
CA ASP A 123 2.37 9.70 -4.58
C ASP A 123 1.68 11.08 -4.46
N ASP A 124 1.80 11.88 -5.51
CA ASP A 124 1.17 13.20 -5.60
C ASP A 124 0.82 13.51 -7.07
N ASN A 125 -0.44 13.84 -7.32
CA ASN A 125 -0.92 14.12 -8.67
C ASN A 125 -0.37 15.45 -9.21
N ASN A 126 -0.14 16.43 -8.34
CA ASN A 126 0.41 17.73 -8.75
C ASN A 126 1.93 17.63 -8.98
N ILE A 127 2.37 17.91 -10.20
CA ILE A 127 3.77 17.79 -10.61
C ILE A 127 4.71 18.70 -9.80
N VAL A 128 4.30 19.93 -9.51
CA VAL A 128 5.14 20.89 -8.75
C VAL A 128 5.29 20.41 -7.31
N SER A 129 4.18 20.06 -6.67
CA SER A 129 4.17 19.49 -5.32
C SER A 129 5.04 18.21 -5.24
N ARG A 130 4.94 17.32 -6.24
CA ARG A 130 5.75 16.10 -6.32
C ARG A 130 7.24 16.40 -6.43
N ILE A 131 7.64 17.38 -7.24
CA ILE A 131 9.05 17.81 -7.35
C ILE A 131 9.56 18.34 -6.02
N ILE A 132 8.81 19.23 -5.37
CA ILE A 132 9.16 19.80 -4.06
C ILE A 132 9.30 18.69 -3.01
N LYS A 133 8.32 17.81 -2.89
CA LYS A 133 8.33 16.68 -1.96
C LYS A 133 9.48 15.71 -2.22
N THR A 134 9.80 15.44 -3.49
CA THR A 134 10.94 14.58 -3.87
C THR A 134 12.27 15.23 -3.49
N SER A 135 12.41 16.55 -3.69
CA SER A 135 13.61 17.29 -3.28
C SER A 135 13.77 17.28 -1.75
N LEU A 136 12.68 17.51 -1.03
CA LEU A 136 12.66 17.43 0.44
C LEU A 136 12.98 16.01 0.93
N HIS A 137 12.46 14.98 0.26
CA HIS A 137 12.79 13.58 0.54
C HIS A 137 14.31 13.34 0.45
N LYS A 138 14.92 13.74 -0.69
CA LYS A 138 16.37 13.57 -0.90
C LYS A 138 17.20 14.33 0.15
N PHE A 139 16.79 15.52 0.52
CA PHE A 139 17.44 16.32 1.57
C PHE A 139 17.41 15.60 2.94
N CYS A 140 16.28 14.98 3.29
CA CYS A 140 16.10 14.32 4.57
C CYS A 140 16.73 12.93 4.66
N MET A 141 17.07 12.26 3.54
CA MET A 141 17.61 10.90 3.52
C MET A 141 18.85 10.74 4.41
N HIS A 142 19.78 11.68 4.35
CA HIS A 142 20.99 11.62 5.16
C HIS A 142 20.69 11.64 6.68
N TYR A 143 19.75 12.49 7.09
CA TYR A 143 19.31 12.54 8.49
C TYR A 143 18.66 11.22 8.92
N VAL A 144 17.81 10.63 8.08
CA VAL A 144 17.17 9.33 8.33
C VAL A 144 18.22 8.23 8.50
N CYS A 145 19.18 8.12 7.59
CA CYS A 145 20.23 7.11 7.64
C CYS A 145 21.11 7.24 8.92
N ASN A 146 21.45 8.45 9.33
CA ASN A 146 22.29 8.67 10.51
C ASN A 146 21.57 8.44 11.85
N ASN A 147 20.23 8.38 11.82
CA ASN A 147 19.42 8.30 13.03
C ASN A 147 18.54 7.05 13.09
N SER A 148 18.67 6.14 12.13
CA SER A 148 18.03 4.83 12.15
C SER A 148 19.02 3.76 12.59
N GLU A 149 18.60 2.86 13.45
CA GLU A 149 19.39 1.73 13.91
C GLU A 149 19.54 0.66 12.82
N THR A 150 18.44 0.35 12.16
CA THR A 150 18.37 -0.59 11.04
C THR A 150 17.52 0.01 9.91
N TYR A 151 17.93 -0.24 8.67
CA TYR A 151 17.25 0.20 7.46
C TYR A 151 16.32 -0.93 6.99
N LEU A 152 15.01 -0.77 7.21
CA LEU A 152 14.03 -1.77 6.82
C LEU A 152 13.30 -1.31 5.55
N ALA A 153 13.02 -2.23 4.64
CA ALA A 153 12.19 -1.96 3.47
C ALA A 153 11.42 -3.19 3.03
N CYS A 154 10.26 -2.99 2.40
CA CYS A 154 9.47 -4.08 1.84
C CYS A 154 10.06 -4.67 0.54
N SER A 155 11.03 -3.99 -0.09
CA SER A 155 11.79 -4.44 -1.26
C SER A 155 13.09 -3.66 -1.39
N LYS A 156 14.04 -4.15 -2.19
CA LYS A 156 15.28 -3.40 -2.52
C LYS A 156 14.99 -2.06 -3.18
N LEU A 157 13.96 -1.98 -4.04
CA LEU A 157 13.57 -0.72 -4.66
C LEU A 157 13.10 0.30 -3.62
N ALA A 158 12.27 -0.12 -2.66
CA ALA A 158 11.83 0.74 -1.56
C ALA A 158 13.00 1.14 -0.64
N GLY A 159 13.94 0.23 -0.40
CA GLY A 159 15.18 0.52 0.33
C GLY A 159 16.05 1.56 -0.38
N ASN A 160 16.28 1.39 -1.68
CA ASN A 160 17.03 2.35 -2.50
C ASN A 160 16.41 3.75 -2.48
N TRP A 161 15.08 3.82 -2.52
CA TRP A 161 14.36 5.09 -2.40
C TRP A 161 14.62 5.78 -1.07
N MET A 162 14.44 5.08 0.04
CA MET A 162 14.51 5.68 1.38
C MET A 162 15.93 5.92 1.86
N PHE A 163 16.86 4.99 1.58
CA PHE A 163 18.19 4.98 2.20
C PHE A 163 19.34 5.19 1.20
N GLY A 164 19.05 5.05 -0.11
CA GLY A 164 20.06 5.09 -1.16
C GLY A 164 20.81 3.75 -1.33
N LYS A 165 21.24 3.46 -2.56
CA LYS A 165 21.85 2.19 -2.95
C LYS A 165 23.01 1.76 -2.05
N LYS A 166 23.92 2.69 -1.70
CA LYS A 166 25.06 2.40 -0.82
C LYS A 166 24.66 1.85 0.55
N ASN A 167 23.57 2.34 1.12
CA ASN A 167 23.08 1.90 2.43
C ASN A 167 22.31 0.58 2.37
N VAL A 168 21.65 0.30 1.24
CA VAL A 168 20.97 -0.98 0.98
C VAL A 168 21.96 -2.14 0.82
N ASP A 169 23.18 -1.86 0.37
CA ASP A 169 24.25 -2.86 0.28
C ASP A 169 25.03 -3.01 1.62
N SER A 170 24.63 -2.33 2.69
CA SER A 170 25.28 -2.40 4.01
C SER A 170 24.69 -3.48 4.92
N SER A 171 25.44 -3.89 5.94
CA SER A 171 24.99 -4.84 6.97
C SER A 171 23.83 -4.30 7.86
N LYS A 172 23.55 -3.00 7.81
CA LYS A 172 22.41 -2.39 8.52
C LYS A 172 21.09 -2.55 7.79
N TYR A 173 21.11 -2.95 6.51
CA TYR A 173 19.90 -3.09 5.71
C TYR A 173 19.28 -4.49 5.83
N GLN A 174 17.96 -4.52 5.89
CA GLN A 174 17.19 -5.75 5.87
C GLN A 174 15.89 -5.56 5.07
N THR A 175 15.63 -6.45 4.12
CA THR A 175 14.33 -6.55 3.47
C THR A 175 13.37 -7.35 4.35
N ILE A 176 12.19 -6.79 4.61
CA ILE A 176 11.08 -7.47 5.28
C ILE A 176 9.88 -7.40 4.33
N TYR A 177 9.64 -8.48 3.60
CA TYR A 177 8.55 -8.55 2.64
C TYR A 177 7.18 -8.44 3.30
N ASN A 178 6.22 -7.89 2.56
CA ASN A 178 4.83 -7.82 2.98
C ASN A 178 4.21 -9.23 2.97
N GLY A 179 4.16 -9.87 4.13
CA GLY A 179 3.52 -11.17 4.30
C GLY A 179 2.00 -11.06 4.42
N VAL A 180 1.29 -11.99 3.80
CA VAL A 180 -0.17 -12.16 3.94
C VAL A 180 -0.48 -13.63 4.23
N LYS A 181 -1.61 -13.89 4.90
CA LYS A 181 -2.10 -15.27 5.08
C LYS A 181 -2.54 -15.83 3.75
N VAL A 182 -2.17 -17.05 3.45
CA VAL A 182 -2.42 -17.70 2.16
C VAL A 182 -3.88 -18.14 2.03
N GLU A 183 -4.41 -18.74 3.09
CA GLU A 183 -5.69 -19.47 3.08
C GLU A 183 -6.88 -18.63 2.55
N PRO A 184 -7.04 -17.34 2.92
CA PRO A 184 -8.15 -16.53 2.42
C PRO A 184 -8.10 -16.26 0.91
N TYR A 185 -6.90 -16.35 0.31
CA TYR A 185 -6.65 -15.96 -1.09
C TYR A 185 -6.53 -17.13 -2.04
N LEU A 186 -6.64 -18.37 -1.56
CA LEU A 186 -6.67 -19.54 -2.44
C LEU A 186 -7.88 -19.47 -3.38
N TYR A 187 -7.66 -19.87 -4.64
CA TYR A 187 -8.73 -19.91 -5.64
C TYR A 187 -9.94 -20.71 -5.17
N SER A 188 -11.11 -20.14 -5.38
CA SER A 188 -12.41 -20.75 -5.03
C SER A 188 -13.33 -20.76 -6.26
N GLU A 189 -13.57 -21.95 -6.83
CA GLU A 189 -14.52 -22.14 -7.94
C GLU A 189 -15.93 -21.70 -7.54
N LYS A 190 -16.31 -21.94 -6.30
CA LYS A 190 -17.60 -21.50 -5.76
C LYS A 190 -17.72 -19.97 -5.80
N ASP A 191 -16.71 -19.25 -5.27
CA ASP A 191 -16.74 -17.78 -5.28
C ASP A 191 -16.70 -17.24 -6.71
N ARG A 192 -15.91 -17.85 -7.61
CA ARG A 192 -15.89 -17.48 -9.02
C ARG A 192 -17.27 -17.53 -9.64
N LYS A 193 -17.98 -18.65 -9.45
CA LYS A 193 -19.34 -18.84 -9.99
C LYS A 193 -20.34 -17.87 -9.36
N ASP A 194 -20.39 -17.79 -8.02
CA ASP A 194 -21.33 -16.98 -7.27
C ASP A 194 -21.20 -15.48 -7.62
N TYR A 195 -19.94 -14.98 -7.72
CA TYR A 195 -19.69 -13.57 -8.02
C TYR A 195 -19.91 -13.22 -9.49
N ARG A 196 -19.61 -14.15 -10.43
CA ARG A 196 -19.90 -13.94 -11.86
C ARG A 196 -21.40 -13.91 -12.13
N GLU A 197 -22.17 -14.85 -11.55
CA GLU A 197 -23.63 -14.85 -11.63
C GLU A 197 -24.24 -13.57 -11.04
N LYS A 198 -23.84 -13.19 -9.83
CA LYS A 198 -24.30 -11.98 -9.15
C LYS A 198 -24.05 -10.70 -9.95
N MET A 199 -22.92 -10.63 -10.66
CA MET A 199 -22.51 -9.46 -11.43
C MET A 199 -22.84 -9.57 -12.93
N ARG A 200 -23.48 -10.68 -13.37
CA ARG A 200 -23.83 -10.96 -14.77
C ARG A 200 -22.60 -10.99 -15.68
N LEU A 201 -21.57 -11.69 -15.22
CA LEU A 201 -20.26 -11.81 -15.90
C LEU A 201 -20.01 -13.23 -16.43
N GLU A 202 -21.05 -14.10 -16.50
CA GLU A 202 -20.91 -15.42 -17.10
C GLU A 202 -20.53 -15.28 -18.58
N GLY A 203 -19.55 -16.07 -19.01
CA GLY A 203 -19.04 -16.04 -20.38
C GLY A 203 -18.17 -14.81 -20.72
N LYS A 204 -17.98 -13.88 -19.77
CA LYS A 204 -17.12 -12.69 -19.99
C LYS A 204 -15.66 -12.97 -19.64
N TYR A 205 -14.75 -12.27 -20.32
CA TYR A 205 -13.35 -12.17 -19.93
C TYR A 205 -13.17 -11.00 -18.96
N VAL A 206 -12.89 -11.33 -17.68
CA VAL A 206 -12.91 -10.35 -16.59
C VAL A 206 -11.51 -9.89 -16.25
N ILE A 207 -11.18 -8.67 -16.62
CA ILE A 207 -9.94 -7.98 -16.26
C ILE A 207 -10.14 -7.29 -14.92
N GLY A 208 -9.39 -7.70 -13.91
CA GLY A 208 -9.47 -7.15 -12.56
C GLY A 208 -8.38 -6.12 -12.27
N ASN A 209 -8.73 -5.08 -11.52
CA ASN A 209 -7.78 -4.17 -10.92
C ASN A 209 -8.22 -3.86 -9.48
N VAL A 210 -7.27 -3.93 -8.54
CA VAL A 210 -7.53 -3.61 -7.12
C VAL A 210 -6.53 -2.59 -6.64
N GLY A 211 -7.00 -1.39 -6.30
CA GLY A 211 -6.13 -0.32 -5.85
C GLY A 211 -6.83 1.00 -5.62
N ARG A 212 -6.16 1.91 -4.90
CA ARG A 212 -6.64 3.26 -4.66
C ARG A 212 -6.55 4.10 -5.95
N PHE A 213 -7.58 4.88 -6.28
CA PHE A 213 -7.51 5.83 -7.38
C PHE A 213 -6.55 6.98 -7.04
N SER A 214 -5.27 6.80 -7.30
CA SER A 214 -4.19 7.74 -7.04
C SER A 214 -3.23 7.85 -8.22
N TYR A 215 -2.36 8.85 -8.20
CA TYR A 215 -1.32 9.01 -9.20
C TYR A 215 -0.45 7.74 -9.34
N GLN A 216 -0.13 7.11 -8.21
CA GLN A 216 0.65 5.86 -8.16
C GLN A 216 0.04 4.76 -9.02
N LYS A 217 -1.26 4.50 -8.89
CA LYS A 217 -1.95 3.34 -9.50
C LYS A 217 -2.28 3.51 -10.98
N ASN A 218 -2.29 4.76 -11.50
CA ASN A 218 -2.39 5.07 -12.93
C ASN A 218 -3.64 4.49 -13.64
N HIS A 219 -4.79 4.58 -13.01
CA HIS A 219 -6.06 4.08 -13.58
C HIS A 219 -6.42 4.79 -14.89
N GLU A 220 -5.97 6.04 -15.07
CA GLU A 220 -6.12 6.76 -16.33
C GLU A 220 -5.53 5.99 -17.51
N PHE A 221 -4.34 5.39 -17.32
CA PHE A 221 -3.72 4.57 -18.35
C PHE A 221 -4.44 3.22 -18.51
N LEU A 222 -4.85 2.59 -17.41
CA LEU A 222 -5.61 1.33 -17.43
C LEU A 222 -6.86 1.42 -18.31
N VAL A 223 -7.67 2.47 -18.16
CA VAL A 223 -8.90 2.62 -18.96
C VAL A 223 -8.61 2.92 -20.43
N LYS A 224 -7.46 3.57 -20.77
CA LYS A 224 -7.02 3.74 -22.16
C LYS A 224 -6.65 2.39 -22.80
N VAL A 225 -5.93 1.55 -22.08
CA VAL A 225 -5.60 0.17 -22.51
C VAL A 225 -6.88 -0.63 -22.70
N PHE A 226 -7.75 -0.66 -21.69
CA PHE A 226 -8.99 -1.39 -21.74
C PHE A 226 -9.91 -0.95 -22.88
N ALA A 227 -9.95 0.34 -23.21
CA ALA A 227 -10.73 0.85 -24.35
C ALA A 227 -10.28 0.26 -25.70
N GLN A 228 -9.02 -0.11 -25.86
CA GLN A 228 -8.56 -0.80 -27.08
C GLN A 228 -8.87 -2.31 -27.00
N ILE A 229 -8.64 -2.95 -25.86
CA ILE A 229 -8.99 -4.36 -25.66
C ILE A 229 -10.47 -4.57 -25.94
N SER A 230 -11.36 -3.72 -25.42
CA SER A 230 -12.81 -3.84 -25.58
C SER A 230 -13.33 -3.66 -27.02
N LYS A 231 -12.52 -3.15 -27.93
CA LYS A 231 -12.81 -3.11 -29.39
C LYS A 231 -12.46 -4.42 -30.06
N ALA A 232 -11.39 -5.07 -29.63
CA ALA A 232 -10.92 -6.35 -30.17
C ALA A 232 -11.72 -7.53 -29.58
N ASP A 233 -12.07 -7.44 -28.31
CA ASP A 233 -12.89 -8.43 -27.60
C ASP A 233 -14.13 -7.78 -26.97
N HIS A 234 -15.32 -8.13 -27.52
CA HIS A 234 -16.59 -7.60 -27.06
C HIS A 234 -17.04 -8.21 -25.73
N ASP A 235 -16.48 -9.34 -25.33
CA ASP A 235 -16.82 -10.01 -24.07
C ASP A 235 -15.88 -9.58 -22.92
N ALA A 236 -14.86 -8.77 -23.20
CA ALA A 236 -14.00 -8.21 -22.18
C ALA A 236 -14.74 -7.20 -21.28
N VAL A 237 -14.58 -7.33 -19.97
CA VAL A 237 -15.11 -6.43 -18.93
C VAL A 237 -14.00 -6.05 -17.97
N LEU A 238 -13.92 -4.76 -17.64
CA LEU A 238 -12.98 -4.26 -16.61
C LEU A 238 -13.69 -4.08 -15.28
N VAL A 239 -13.17 -4.70 -14.24
CA VAL A 239 -13.66 -4.55 -12.86
C VAL A 239 -12.61 -3.84 -12.04
N ILE A 240 -12.95 -2.66 -11.50
CA ILE A 240 -12.05 -1.84 -10.67
C ILE A 240 -12.56 -1.82 -9.23
N VAL A 241 -11.69 -2.22 -8.31
CA VAL A 241 -11.97 -2.29 -6.87
C VAL A 241 -11.13 -1.26 -6.15
N GLY A 242 -11.77 -0.35 -5.41
CA GLY A 242 -11.13 0.70 -4.63
C GLY A 242 -11.82 2.04 -4.79
N THR A 243 -11.35 3.03 -4.06
CA THR A 243 -11.77 4.44 -4.11
C THR A 243 -10.54 5.33 -4.03
N GLY A 244 -10.65 6.60 -4.35
CA GLY A 244 -9.53 7.55 -4.23
C GLY A 244 -9.83 8.89 -4.85
N GLU A 245 -8.83 9.77 -4.76
CA GLU A 245 -8.93 11.17 -5.18
C GLU A 245 -9.14 11.36 -6.69
N LEU A 246 -8.70 10.40 -7.51
CA LEU A 246 -8.81 10.46 -8.98
C LEU A 246 -9.98 9.63 -9.54
N GLU A 247 -10.87 9.13 -8.69
CA GLU A 247 -11.97 8.27 -9.15
C GLU A 247 -12.91 9.00 -10.13
N ASN A 248 -13.25 10.26 -9.84
CA ASN A 248 -14.15 11.03 -10.69
C ASN A 248 -13.56 11.29 -12.06
N GLU A 249 -12.29 11.62 -12.15
CA GLU A 249 -11.56 11.83 -13.42
C GLU A 249 -11.54 10.55 -14.27
N VAL A 250 -11.31 9.40 -13.62
CA VAL A 250 -11.32 8.10 -14.32
C VAL A 250 -12.74 7.74 -14.80
N ARG A 251 -13.76 7.99 -14.01
CA ARG A 251 -15.17 7.79 -14.42
C ARG A 251 -15.57 8.66 -15.64
N GLU A 252 -15.16 9.93 -15.65
CA GLU A 252 -15.38 10.80 -16.80
C GLU A 252 -14.62 10.30 -18.04
N GLN A 253 -13.39 9.85 -17.88
CA GLN A 253 -12.62 9.27 -18.97
C GLN A 253 -13.28 8.01 -19.55
N VAL A 254 -13.85 7.14 -18.73
CA VAL A 254 -14.62 5.96 -19.15
C VAL A 254 -15.82 6.36 -20.02
N LYS A 255 -16.54 7.45 -19.67
CA LYS A 255 -17.64 7.99 -20.48
C LYS A 255 -17.15 8.54 -21.82
N VAL A 256 -16.07 9.33 -21.82
CA VAL A 256 -15.47 9.90 -23.05
C VAL A 256 -15.01 8.80 -24.00
N LEU A 257 -14.48 7.71 -23.48
CA LEU A 257 -14.03 6.55 -24.26
C LEU A 257 -15.19 5.64 -24.73
N ASN A 258 -16.45 5.91 -24.33
CA ASN A 258 -17.65 5.12 -24.67
C ASN A 258 -17.54 3.65 -24.25
N ILE A 259 -17.01 3.38 -23.05
CA ILE A 259 -16.86 2.02 -22.49
C ILE A 259 -17.60 1.85 -21.15
N SER A 260 -18.55 2.73 -20.83
CA SER A 260 -19.26 2.75 -19.55
C SER A 260 -20.04 1.47 -19.25
N ASP A 261 -20.52 0.79 -20.25
CA ASP A 261 -21.24 -0.48 -20.18
C ASP A 261 -20.34 -1.70 -19.90
N LYS A 262 -19.03 -1.53 -20.08
CA LYS A 262 -18.00 -2.57 -19.91
C LYS A 262 -17.08 -2.36 -18.71
N VAL A 263 -17.27 -1.29 -17.92
CA VAL A 263 -16.44 -0.98 -16.74
C VAL A 263 -17.27 -0.96 -15.47
N LEU A 264 -16.94 -1.84 -14.54
CA LEU A 264 -17.58 -1.96 -13.24
C LEU A 264 -16.71 -1.34 -12.15
N PHE A 265 -17.23 -0.35 -11.45
CA PHE A 265 -16.58 0.28 -10.29
C PHE A 265 -17.23 -0.25 -9.01
N LEU A 266 -16.52 -1.07 -8.25
CA LEU A 266 -17.07 -1.74 -7.07
C LEU A 266 -16.85 -0.97 -5.76
N GLY A 267 -16.12 0.16 -5.80
CA GLY A 267 -15.77 0.89 -4.58
C GLY A 267 -14.86 0.09 -3.65
N THR A 268 -14.83 0.46 -2.37
CA THR A 268 -14.07 -0.27 -1.35
C THR A 268 -14.77 -1.59 -1.02
N ARG A 269 -14.02 -2.71 -1.02
CA ARG A 269 -14.53 -4.06 -0.76
C ARG A 269 -13.72 -4.73 0.35
N ASN A 270 -14.40 -5.56 1.16
CA ASN A 270 -13.78 -6.40 2.20
C ASN A 270 -13.63 -7.87 1.75
N ASP A 271 -14.22 -8.23 0.62
CA ASP A 271 -14.26 -9.55 0.01
C ASP A 271 -13.33 -9.67 -1.21
N VAL A 272 -12.20 -8.95 -1.17
CA VAL A 272 -11.17 -8.99 -2.23
C VAL A 272 -10.72 -10.41 -2.56
N PRO A 273 -10.55 -11.34 -1.59
CA PRO A 273 -10.20 -12.72 -1.90
C PRO A 273 -11.17 -13.41 -2.89
N ALA A 274 -12.48 -13.26 -2.67
CA ALA A 274 -13.50 -13.82 -3.57
C ALA A 274 -13.50 -13.13 -4.94
N LEU A 275 -13.26 -11.81 -4.97
CA LEU A 275 -13.14 -11.05 -6.22
C LEU A 275 -11.94 -11.50 -7.05
N LEU A 276 -10.79 -11.84 -6.42
CA LEU A 276 -9.64 -12.37 -7.13
C LEU A 276 -9.94 -13.71 -7.81
N SER A 277 -10.74 -14.57 -7.19
CA SER A 277 -11.21 -15.81 -7.82
C SER A 277 -12.14 -15.56 -9.02
N MET A 278 -12.86 -14.43 -9.06
CA MET A 278 -13.75 -14.05 -10.15
C MET A 278 -13.02 -13.58 -11.42
N PHE A 279 -11.82 -13.01 -11.27
CA PHE A 279 -11.05 -12.45 -12.39
C PHE A 279 -10.43 -13.53 -13.27
N ASP A 280 -10.11 -13.19 -14.51
CA ASP A 280 -9.31 -14.01 -15.45
C ASP A 280 -7.86 -13.53 -15.48
N VAL A 281 -7.64 -12.23 -15.24
CA VAL A 281 -6.32 -11.61 -15.15
C VAL A 281 -6.37 -10.41 -14.22
N LEU A 282 -5.30 -10.23 -13.40
CA LEU A 282 -5.06 -8.98 -12.69
C LEU A 282 -4.18 -8.06 -13.52
N VAL A 283 -4.62 -6.82 -13.75
CA VAL A 283 -3.81 -5.80 -14.45
C VAL A 283 -3.41 -4.68 -13.50
N MET A 284 -2.11 -4.37 -13.43
CA MET A 284 -1.57 -3.32 -12.57
C MET A 284 -0.70 -2.35 -13.39
N THR A 285 -1.26 -1.21 -13.73
CA THR A 285 -0.59 -0.14 -14.49
C THR A 285 0.15 0.86 -13.60
N SER A 286 0.57 0.45 -12.41
CA SER A 286 1.17 1.34 -11.41
C SER A 286 2.44 2.03 -11.94
N ARG A 287 2.56 3.33 -11.70
CA ARG A 287 3.78 4.10 -12.02
C ARG A 287 4.96 3.67 -11.16
N PHE A 288 4.69 3.22 -9.95
CA PHE A 288 5.66 2.72 -8.99
C PHE A 288 4.98 1.95 -7.86
N GLU A 289 5.69 1.01 -7.25
CA GLU A 289 5.27 0.25 -6.06
C GLU A 289 6.47 -0.03 -5.16
N GLY A 290 6.22 -0.17 -3.86
CA GLY A 290 7.22 -0.72 -2.94
C GLY A 290 7.30 -2.25 -3.06
N LEU A 291 6.27 -2.93 -2.56
CA LEU A 291 5.94 -4.33 -2.80
C LEU A 291 4.41 -4.43 -2.81
N PRO A 292 3.77 -4.60 -3.98
CA PRO A 292 2.31 -4.53 -4.09
C PRO A 292 1.65 -5.74 -3.47
N VAL A 293 0.96 -5.53 -2.34
CA VAL A 293 0.24 -6.60 -1.62
C VAL A 293 -0.80 -7.28 -2.52
N THR A 294 -1.52 -6.50 -3.32
CA THR A 294 -2.53 -7.03 -4.26
C THR A 294 -1.95 -8.02 -5.27
N MET A 295 -0.73 -7.78 -5.78
CA MET A 295 -0.07 -8.73 -6.68
C MET A 295 0.29 -10.03 -5.94
N VAL A 296 0.74 -9.93 -4.69
CA VAL A 296 1.00 -11.11 -3.84
C VAL A 296 -0.30 -11.90 -3.61
N GLU A 297 -1.38 -11.20 -3.27
CA GLU A 297 -2.71 -11.78 -3.05
C GLU A 297 -3.27 -12.48 -4.31
N ALA A 298 -3.12 -11.88 -5.48
CA ALA A 298 -3.56 -12.45 -6.75
C ALA A 298 -2.81 -13.74 -7.11
N GLN A 299 -1.50 -13.75 -6.91
CA GLN A 299 -0.68 -14.93 -7.17
C GLN A 299 -1.02 -16.11 -6.24
N MET A 300 -1.53 -15.86 -5.03
CA MET A 300 -2.04 -16.93 -4.15
C MET A 300 -3.31 -17.58 -4.70
N ALA A 301 -4.10 -16.85 -5.49
CA ALA A 301 -5.26 -17.37 -6.22
C ALA A 301 -4.87 -18.02 -7.57
N ASP A 302 -3.57 -18.19 -7.84
CA ASP A 302 -3.05 -18.62 -9.15
C ASP A 302 -3.56 -17.75 -10.31
N LEU A 303 -3.87 -16.47 -10.03
CA LEU A 303 -4.42 -15.53 -11.00
C LEU A 303 -3.28 -14.93 -11.84
N PRO A 304 -3.31 -15.07 -13.17
CA PRO A 304 -2.36 -14.41 -14.06
C PRO A 304 -2.32 -12.91 -13.82
N CYS A 305 -1.11 -12.32 -13.87
CA CYS A 305 -0.90 -10.91 -13.62
C CYS A 305 -0.17 -10.25 -14.79
N VAL A 306 -0.71 -9.13 -15.29
CA VAL A 306 -0.03 -8.23 -16.23
C VAL A 306 0.29 -6.94 -15.50
N VAL A 307 1.56 -6.63 -15.33
CA VAL A 307 1.99 -5.57 -14.42
C VAL A 307 3.03 -4.65 -15.06
N SER A 308 3.08 -3.41 -14.61
CA SER A 308 4.11 -2.45 -15.04
C SER A 308 5.52 -2.95 -14.69
N GLY A 309 6.47 -2.80 -15.59
CA GLY A 309 7.89 -3.06 -15.38
C GLY A 309 8.54 -2.23 -14.26
N ASN A 310 7.85 -1.19 -13.77
CA ASN A 310 8.25 -0.40 -12.60
C ASN A 310 7.97 -1.10 -11.25
N ILE A 311 7.26 -2.22 -11.27
CA ILE A 311 7.01 -3.04 -10.08
C ILE A 311 8.19 -3.97 -9.82
N THR A 312 8.58 -4.10 -8.56
CA THR A 312 9.70 -4.98 -8.19
C THR A 312 9.41 -6.44 -8.52
N ARG A 313 10.36 -7.12 -9.13
CA ARG A 313 10.30 -8.56 -9.39
C ARG A 313 10.38 -9.40 -8.12
N GLU A 314 10.76 -8.81 -6.99
CA GLU A 314 10.73 -9.45 -5.67
C GLU A 314 9.31 -9.83 -5.21
N ALA A 315 8.27 -9.27 -5.86
CA ALA A 315 6.87 -9.61 -5.60
C ALA A 315 6.39 -10.85 -6.38
N GLN A 316 7.19 -11.37 -7.33
CA GLN A 316 6.82 -12.52 -8.16
C GLN A 316 7.21 -13.84 -7.51
N PHE A 317 6.27 -14.81 -7.45
CA PHE A 317 6.52 -16.18 -6.99
C PHE A 317 5.76 -17.25 -7.80
N ILE A 318 4.99 -16.87 -8.84
CA ILE A 318 4.45 -17.77 -9.86
C ILE A 318 4.96 -17.36 -11.25
N GLU A 319 4.86 -18.26 -12.24
CA GLU A 319 5.36 -18.01 -13.60
C GLU A 319 4.45 -17.09 -14.41
N SER A 320 3.13 -17.12 -14.15
CA SER A 320 2.09 -16.36 -14.89
C SER A 320 2.07 -14.87 -14.51
N VAL A 321 3.22 -14.20 -14.56
CA VAL A 321 3.36 -12.75 -14.35
C VAL A 321 4.13 -12.14 -15.50
N ASP A 322 3.45 -11.30 -16.28
CA ASP A 322 4.03 -10.54 -17.37
C ASP A 322 4.33 -9.10 -16.96
N TYR A 323 5.57 -8.65 -17.16
CA TYR A 323 6.01 -7.30 -16.88
C TYR A 323 6.12 -6.51 -18.19
N ILE A 324 5.35 -5.42 -18.29
CA ILE A 324 5.34 -4.54 -19.46
C ILE A 324 6.11 -3.26 -19.15
N ASP A 325 7.16 -3.01 -19.90
CA ASP A 325 7.97 -1.80 -19.78
C ASP A 325 7.30 -0.63 -20.51
N GLY A 326 7.23 0.52 -19.82
CA GLY A 326 6.62 1.72 -20.37
C GLY A 326 5.09 1.74 -20.33
N PHE A 327 4.53 2.86 -20.81
CA PHE A 327 3.10 3.15 -20.83
C PHE A 327 2.60 3.46 -22.24
N GLU A 328 3.04 2.65 -23.22
CA GLU A 328 2.53 2.67 -24.57
C GLU A 328 1.38 1.67 -24.69
N VAL A 329 0.19 2.14 -25.07
CA VAL A 329 -1.05 1.32 -25.06
C VAL A 329 -0.89 0.03 -25.86
N ASN A 330 -0.23 0.09 -27.03
CA ASN A 330 -0.07 -1.08 -27.91
C ASN A 330 0.79 -2.22 -27.32
N GLN A 331 1.56 -1.94 -26.28
CA GLN A 331 2.36 -2.97 -25.58
C GLN A 331 1.54 -3.76 -24.56
N TRP A 332 0.36 -3.24 -24.19
CA TRP A 332 -0.50 -3.78 -23.14
C TRP A 332 -1.75 -4.51 -23.70
N ILE A 333 -1.87 -4.63 -25.02
CA ILE A 333 -3.03 -5.25 -25.73
C ILE A 333 -2.73 -6.69 -26.09
#